data_b903bdc5f774290f25958644a8d2b503
#
_entry.id   b903bdc5f774290f25958644a8d2b503
#
_cell.length_a   1.000
_cell.length_b   1.000
_cell.length_c   1.000
_cell.angle_alpha   90.00
_cell.angle_beta   90.00
_cell.angle_gamma   90.00
#
_symmetry.space_group_name_H-M   'P 1'
#
loop_
_entity.id
_entity.type
_entity.pdbx_description
1 polymer ?
#
loop_
_entity_poly.entity_id
_entity_poly.type
_entity_poly.pdbx_seq_one_letter_code
_entity_poly.pdbx_strand_id
1 'polypeptide(L)'
;MIYLIGGPPKCGKTTLAKKLAQAYQIPWISADTLQNIVWAYTPKEKHSELFPHSYLRKESNDAFYSKHSTQQIVKNYITQGETSYDAISMMAETYLTDKDDFIVEGYQVTPEIVDRIFKKFGKEHAKAIFLVKYDEQKFIQDIHKSTTPNDWIIRKTKNKATYGRIAKMIAKYSNYFEKEAKKYRLKVFNMDNEFENQLNAIEKDLKSK
;
A
#
# COMPACT_ATOMS: atom_id res chain seq x y z
N MET A 1 -8.54 11.48 14.45
CA MET A 1 -8.62 10.07 13.99
C MET A 1 -7.63 9.82 12.86
N ILE A 2 -6.81 8.80 12.93
CA ILE A 2 -5.89 8.43 11.86
C ILE A 2 -6.50 7.28 11.05
N TYR A 3 -6.60 7.44 9.72
CA TYR A 3 -7.07 6.40 8.81
C TYR A 3 -5.86 5.78 8.09
N LEU A 4 -5.65 4.49 8.28
CA LEU A 4 -4.53 3.72 7.74
C LEU A 4 -5.04 2.77 6.64
N ILE A 5 -4.61 2.98 5.39
CA ILE A 5 -5.06 2.19 4.23
C ILE A 5 -3.87 1.43 3.65
N GLY A 6 -3.82 0.12 3.91
CA GLY A 6 -2.75 -0.77 3.44
C GLY A 6 -3.14 -1.66 2.26
N GLY A 7 -2.15 -2.41 1.77
CA GLY A 7 -2.34 -3.40 0.71
C GLY A 7 -1.34 -3.29 -0.44
N PRO A 8 -1.27 -4.29 -1.33
CA PRO A 8 -0.35 -4.29 -2.47
C PRO A 8 -0.54 -3.10 -3.41
N PRO A 9 0.42 -2.81 -4.30
CA PRO A 9 0.24 -1.84 -5.37
C PRO A 9 -0.99 -2.15 -6.23
N LYS A 10 -1.66 -1.10 -6.74
CA LYS A 10 -2.81 -1.22 -7.68
C LYS A 10 -4.08 -1.88 -7.13
N CYS A 11 -4.24 -1.98 -5.81
CA CYS A 11 -5.48 -2.46 -5.18
C CYS A 11 -6.51 -1.35 -4.88
N GLY A 12 -6.27 -0.09 -5.30
CA GLY A 12 -7.24 1.00 -5.15
C GLY A 12 -7.07 1.89 -3.92
N LYS A 13 -5.98 1.74 -3.16
CA LYS A 13 -5.71 2.53 -1.94
C LYS A 13 -5.79 4.03 -2.15
N THR A 14 -5.08 4.55 -3.14
CA THR A 14 -5.07 5.99 -3.47
C THR A 14 -6.44 6.49 -3.91
N THR A 15 -7.21 5.66 -4.64
CA THR A 15 -8.59 5.99 -5.03
C THR A 15 -9.47 6.14 -3.80
N LEU A 16 -9.38 5.18 -2.88
CA LEU A 16 -10.12 5.23 -1.61
C LEU A 16 -9.68 6.41 -0.75
N ALA A 17 -8.38 6.65 -0.60
CA ALA A 17 -7.86 7.76 0.19
C ALA A 17 -8.37 9.11 -0.32
N LYS A 18 -8.35 9.34 -1.63
CA LYS A 18 -8.91 10.56 -2.25
C LYS A 18 -10.41 10.69 -2.03
N LYS A 19 -11.17 9.60 -2.15
CA LYS A 19 -12.61 9.59 -1.90
C LYS A 19 -12.93 9.95 -0.44
N LEU A 20 -12.24 9.34 0.52
CA LEU A 20 -12.41 9.64 1.94
C LEU A 20 -11.96 11.06 2.29
N ALA A 21 -10.82 11.51 1.75
CA ALA A 21 -10.32 12.87 1.95
C ALA A 21 -11.34 13.92 1.51
N GLN A 22 -11.98 13.71 0.36
CA GLN A 22 -13.04 14.57 -0.13
C GLN A 22 -14.32 14.48 0.73
N ALA A 23 -14.73 13.27 1.09
CA ALA A 23 -15.97 13.04 1.84
C ALA A 23 -15.89 13.55 3.29
N TYR A 24 -14.71 13.47 3.91
CA TYR A 24 -14.48 13.89 5.30
C TYR A 24 -13.85 15.29 5.42
N GLN A 25 -13.42 15.86 4.30
CA GLN A 25 -12.67 17.13 4.24
C GLN A 25 -11.39 17.10 5.10
N ILE A 26 -10.66 15.99 5.03
CA ILE A 26 -9.42 15.77 5.76
C ILE A 26 -8.25 15.53 4.79
N PRO A 27 -7.01 15.92 5.17
CA PRO A 27 -5.84 15.68 4.34
C PRO A 27 -5.46 14.20 4.26
N TRP A 28 -4.71 13.85 3.20
CA TRP A 28 -4.15 12.53 3.02
C TRP A 28 -2.71 12.61 2.48
N ILE A 29 -1.93 11.57 2.75
CA ILE A 29 -0.60 11.39 2.17
C ILE A 29 -0.39 9.95 1.71
N SER A 30 0.36 9.79 0.62
CA SER A 30 0.90 8.48 0.27
C SER A 30 2.14 8.18 1.09
N ALA A 31 2.20 6.99 1.68
CA ALA A 31 3.38 6.50 2.37
C ALA A 31 4.59 6.32 1.42
N ASP A 32 4.37 6.24 0.09
CA ASP A 32 5.44 6.33 -0.90
C ASP A 32 6.17 7.68 -0.82
N THR A 33 5.44 8.77 -0.56
CA THR A 33 6.05 10.10 -0.36
C THR A 33 6.90 10.13 0.90
N LEU A 34 6.38 9.60 2.01
CA LEU A 34 7.15 9.48 3.26
C LEU A 34 8.40 8.64 3.07
N GLN A 35 8.28 7.50 2.40
CA GLN A 35 9.42 6.64 2.10
C GLN A 35 10.48 7.33 1.21
N ASN A 36 10.06 8.14 0.22
CA ASN A 36 10.98 8.92 -0.60
C ASN A 36 11.74 9.96 0.23
N ILE A 37 11.11 10.57 1.22
CA ILE A 37 11.76 11.47 2.17
C ILE A 37 12.79 10.69 3.00
N VAL A 38 12.39 9.56 3.59
CA VAL A 38 13.31 8.68 4.36
C VAL A 38 14.49 8.24 3.49
N TRP A 39 14.24 7.85 2.23
CA TRP A 39 15.30 7.52 1.26
C TRP A 39 16.27 8.68 1.06
N ALA A 40 15.78 9.90 0.87
CA ALA A 40 16.61 11.06 0.60
C ALA A 40 17.57 11.42 1.76
N TYR A 41 17.15 11.14 3.00
CA TYR A 41 17.96 11.37 4.21
C TYR A 41 18.76 10.14 4.67
N THR A 42 18.58 8.98 4.02
CA THR A 42 19.35 7.77 4.33
C THR A 42 20.69 7.78 3.60
N PRO A 43 21.81 7.47 4.27
CA PRO A 43 23.11 7.33 3.62
C PRO A 43 23.08 6.32 2.47
N LYS A 44 23.73 6.64 1.34
CA LYS A 44 23.65 5.85 0.09
C LYS A 44 24.11 4.40 0.26
N GLU A 45 25.07 4.15 1.10
CA GLU A 45 25.61 2.82 1.45
C GLU A 45 24.56 1.89 2.06
N LYS A 46 23.52 2.45 2.72
CA LYS A 46 22.42 1.69 3.32
C LYS A 46 21.24 1.45 2.37
N HIS A 47 21.22 2.07 1.18
CA HIS A 47 20.08 1.98 0.28
C HIS A 47 19.78 0.55 -0.20
N SER A 48 20.80 -0.27 -0.46
CA SER A 48 20.61 -1.66 -0.88
C SER A 48 20.00 -2.55 0.19
N GLU A 49 20.29 -2.26 1.45
CA GLU A 49 19.76 -3.00 2.60
C GLU A 49 18.34 -2.54 2.97
N LEU A 50 18.16 -1.24 3.17
CA LEU A 50 16.92 -0.67 3.69
C LEU A 50 15.83 -0.53 2.63
N PHE A 51 16.20 -0.32 1.37
CA PHE A 51 15.26 -0.12 0.27
C PHE A 51 15.50 -1.12 -0.89
N PRO A 52 15.51 -2.44 -0.61
CA PRO A 52 15.94 -3.43 -1.60
C PRO A 52 15.05 -3.44 -2.85
N HIS A 53 13.74 -3.19 -2.74
CA HIS A 53 12.87 -3.12 -3.90
C HIS A 53 13.22 -1.94 -4.82
N SER A 54 13.31 -0.73 -4.28
CA SER A 54 13.64 0.48 -5.04
C SER A 54 15.06 0.44 -5.59
N TYR A 55 16.00 -0.08 -4.82
CA TYR A 55 17.40 -0.22 -5.21
C TYR A 55 17.57 -1.14 -6.43
N LEU A 56 16.87 -2.29 -6.44
CA LEU A 56 16.95 -3.28 -7.53
C LEU A 56 16.10 -2.89 -8.75
N ARG A 57 15.07 -2.07 -8.58
CA ARG A 57 14.13 -1.70 -9.64
C ARG A 57 14.61 -0.53 -10.50
N LYS A 58 15.91 -0.44 -10.81
CA LYS A 58 16.50 0.62 -11.65
C LYS A 58 16.13 0.50 -13.13
N GLU A 59 15.89 -0.73 -13.59
CA GLU A 59 15.61 -1.08 -14.98
C GLU A 59 14.11 -1.08 -15.32
N SER A 60 13.78 -1.56 -16.51
CA SER A 60 12.40 -1.81 -16.91
C SER A 60 11.74 -2.89 -16.03
N ASN A 61 10.41 -2.93 -16.01
CA ASN A 61 9.70 -4.03 -15.36
C ASN A 61 10.07 -5.38 -15.98
N ASP A 62 10.28 -5.44 -17.29
CA ASP A 62 10.66 -6.67 -18.00
C ASP A 62 11.95 -7.26 -17.45
N ALA A 63 12.99 -6.44 -17.30
CA ALA A 63 14.27 -6.86 -16.74
C ALA A 63 14.12 -7.25 -15.25
N PHE A 64 13.44 -6.44 -14.46
CA PHE A 64 13.27 -6.67 -13.03
C PHE A 64 12.50 -7.97 -12.73
N TYR A 65 11.31 -8.14 -13.33
CA TYR A 65 10.46 -9.33 -13.09
C TYR A 65 10.97 -10.60 -13.78
N SER A 66 11.94 -10.52 -14.70
CA SER A 66 12.61 -11.70 -15.25
C SER A 66 13.74 -12.21 -14.35
N LYS A 67 14.43 -11.30 -13.66
CA LYS A 67 15.60 -11.62 -12.81
C LYS A 67 15.21 -12.07 -11.39
N HIS A 68 14.08 -11.62 -10.88
CA HIS A 68 13.71 -11.82 -9.47
C HIS A 68 12.44 -12.66 -9.32
N SER A 69 12.46 -13.63 -8.40
CA SER A 69 11.29 -14.43 -8.10
C SER A 69 10.19 -13.58 -7.41
N THR A 70 8.93 -13.95 -7.61
CA THR A 70 7.78 -13.31 -6.95
C THR A 70 7.97 -13.24 -5.42
N GLN A 71 8.51 -14.29 -4.82
CA GLN A 71 8.76 -14.34 -3.37
C GLN A 71 9.80 -13.31 -2.93
N GLN A 72 10.89 -13.19 -3.67
CA GLN A 72 11.93 -12.20 -3.38
C GLN A 72 11.41 -10.78 -3.51
N ILE A 73 10.61 -10.50 -4.56
CA ILE A 73 10.02 -9.17 -4.78
C ILE A 73 9.10 -8.80 -3.62
N VAL A 74 8.21 -9.71 -3.19
CA VAL A 74 7.31 -9.48 -2.05
C VAL A 74 8.12 -9.27 -0.76
N LYS A 75 9.14 -10.08 -0.50
CA LYS A 75 10.04 -9.89 0.66
C LYS A 75 10.69 -8.50 0.64
N ASN A 76 11.19 -8.07 -0.53
CA ASN A 76 11.81 -6.75 -0.67
C ASN A 76 10.82 -5.60 -0.41
N TYR A 77 9.56 -5.73 -0.84
CA TYR A 77 8.50 -4.76 -0.50
C TYR A 77 8.26 -4.68 1.01
N ILE A 78 8.20 -5.83 1.69
CA ILE A 78 7.97 -5.90 3.14
C ILE A 78 9.13 -5.25 3.89
N THR A 79 10.37 -5.65 3.58
CA THR A 79 11.58 -5.07 4.19
C THR A 79 11.65 -3.56 3.99
N GLN A 80 11.40 -3.10 2.77
CA GLN A 80 11.42 -1.67 2.45
C GLN A 80 10.26 -0.91 3.12
N GLY A 81 9.09 -1.53 3.23
CA GLY A 81 7.93 -0.93 3.88
C GLY A 81 8.19 -0.57 5.34
N GLU A 82 8.95 -1.41 6.04
CA GLU A 82 9.31 -1.20 7.45
C GLU A 82 10.06 0.11 7.70
N THR A 83 10.87 0.57 6.74
CA THR A 83 11.61 1.84 6.86
C THR A 83 10.71 3.07 7.00
N SER A 84 9.44 2.95 6.68
CA SER A 84 8.46 4.06 6.76
C SER A 84 7.76 4.14 8.12
N TYR A 85 7.99 3.18 9.04
CA TYR A 85 7.28 3.13 10.31
C TYR A 85 7.43 4.43 11.13
N ASP A 86 8.66 4.90 11.31
CA ASP A 86 8.91 6.08 12.13
C ASP A 86 8.25 7.33 11.53
N ALA A 87 8.31 7.48 10.20
CA ALA A 87 7.64 8.58 9.51
C ALA A 87 6.12 8.53 9.66
N ILE A 88 5.50 7.34 9.51
CA ILE A 88 4.07 7.13 9.72
C ILE A 88 3.70 7.40 11.19
N SER A 89 4.50 6.93 12.14
CA SER A 89 4.29 7.12 13.58
C SER A 89 4.37 8.61 13.96
N MET A 90 5.35 9.35 13.44
CA MET A 90 5.47 10.80 13.68
C MET A 90 4.29 11.58 13.11
N MET A 91 3.83 11.23 11.90
CA MET A 91 2.61 11.82 11.33
C MET A 91 1.40 11.57 12.22
N ALA A 92 1.21 10.32 12.68
CA ALA A 92 0.11 9.99 13.59
C ALA A 92 0.19 10.80 14.89
N GLU A 93 1.38 10.92 15.49
CA GLU A 93 1.60 11.69 16.72
C GLU A 93 1.24 13.17 16.55
N THR A 94 1.70 13.79 15.46
CA THR A 94 1.43 15.20 15.17
C THR A 94 -0.07 15.47 15.05
N TYR A 95 -0.77 14.71 14.17
CA TYR A 95 -2.21 14.94 13.94
C TYR A 95 -3.07 14.61 15.16
N LEU A 96 -2.71 13.59 15.94
CA LEU A 96 -3.43 13.28 17.19
C LEU A 96 -3.22 14.35 18.25
N THR A 97 -2.03 14.93 18.33
CA THR A 97 -1.73 16.04 19.25
C THR A 97 -2.55 17.28 18.90
N ASP A 98 -2.65 17.59 17.60
CA ASP A 98 -3.42 18.72 17.10
C ASP A 98 -4.94 18.45 17.08
N LYS A 99 -5.37 17.21 17.42
CA LYS A 99 -6.75 16.71 17.37
C LYS A 99 -7.36 16.74 15.97
N ASP A 100 -6.53 16.64 14.96
CA ASP A 100 -6.92 16.60 13.56
C ASP A 100 -7.05 15.16 13.04
N ASP A 101 -7.90 14.99 12.02
CA ASP A 101 -8.05 13.74 11.30
C ASP A 101 -7.13 13.70 10.09
N PHE A 102 -6.60 12.51 9.75
CA PHE A 102 -5.64 12.35 8.67
C PHE A 102 -5.67 10.94 8.05
N ILE A 103 -5.34 10.84 6.76
CA ILE A 103 -5.26 9.56 6.04
C ILE A 103 -3.82 9.31 5.60
N VAL A 104 -3.31 8.10 5.91
CA VAL A 104 -2.06 7.57 5.34
C VAL A 104 -2.38 6.32 4.50
N GLU A 105 -1.97 6.30 3.23
CA GLU A 105 -2.15 5.13 2.37
C GLU A 105 -0.84 4.66 1.76
N GLY A 106 -0.69 3.34 1.61
CA GLY A 106 0.48 2.77 0.95
C GLY A 106 0.67 1.29 1.23
N TYR A 107 1.54 0.64 0.46
CA TYR A 107 1.94 -0.74 0.74
C TYR A 107 2.80 -0.84 2.02
N GLN A 108 3.38 0.27 2.45
CA GLN A 108 4.15 0.41 3.69
C GLN A 108 3.25 0.31 4.93
N VAL A 109 1.96 0.64 4.80
CA VAL A 109 0.97 0.45 5.86
C VAL A 109 0.68 -1.04 5.97
N THR A 110 1.56 -1.78 6.65
CA THR A 110 1.41 -3.22 6.88
C THR A 110 0.60 -3.50 8.14
N PRO A 111 0.00 -4.69 8.29
CA PRO A 111 -0.72 -5.05 9.51
C PRO A 111 0.12 -4.95 10.79
N GLU A 112 1.41 -5.25 10.70
CA GLU A 112 2.34 -5.11 11.82
C GLU A 112 2.57 -3.65 12.21
N ILE A 113 2.77 -2.76 11.22
CA ILE A 113 2.89 -1.32 11.45
C ILE A 113 1.61 -0.76 12.09
N VAL A 114 0.43 -1.20 11.61
CA VAL A 114 -0.85 -0.81 12.20
C VAL A 114 -0.96 -1.25 13.66
N ASP A 115 -0.57 -2.49 13.97
CA ASP A 115 -0.60 -2.99 15.36
C ASP A 115 0.32 -2.16 16.27
N ARG A 116 1.51 -1.78 15.79
CA ARG A 116 2.44 -0.91 16.52
C ARG A 116 1.86 0.50 16.74
N ILE A 117 1.19 1.07 15.74
CA ILE A 117 0.48 2.35 15.86
C ILE A 117 -0.66 2.24 16.90
N PHE A 118 -1.46 1.17 16.85
CA PHE A 118 -2.52 0.94 17.82
C PHE A 118 -1.99 0.77 19.25
N LYS A 119 -0.84 0.09 19.42
CA LYS A 119 -0.20 -0.06 20.72
C LYS A 119 0.35 1.25 21.26
N LYS A 120 0.87 2.11 20.38
CA LYS A 120 1.46 3.40 20.77
C LYS A 120 0.41 4.46 21.11
N PHE A 121 -0.67 4.54 20.33
CA PHE A 121 -1.62 5.66 20.41
C PHE A 121 -3.03 5.28 20.86
N GLY A 122 -3.36 3.99 20.96
CA GLY A 122 -4.71 3.50 21.26
C GLY A 122 -5.51 3.17 19.98
N LYS A 123 -6.30 2.10 20.06
CA LYS A 123 -7.16 1.67 18.93
C LYS A 123 -8.31 2.62 18.64
N GLU A 124 -8.72 3.39 19.64
CA GLU A 124 -9.76 4.41 19.55
C GLU A 124 -9.34 5.62 18.71
N HIS A 125 -8.05 5.80 18.49
CA HIS A 125 -7.48 6.94 17.76
C HIS A 125 -7.14 6.61 16.30
N ALA A 126 -7.21 5.34 15.89
CA ALA A 126 -6.87 4.96 14.53
C ALA A 126 -7.81 3.86 13.98
N LYS A 127 -8.16 3.96 12.70
CA LYS A 127 -8.87 2.92 11.94
C LYS A 127 -7.98 2.41 10.81
N ALA A 128 -8.01 1.11 10.57
CA ALA A 128 -7.16 0.51 9.54
C ALA A 128 -7.92 -0.50 8.69
N ILE A 129 -7.64 -0.49 7.39
CA ILE A 129 -8.18 -1.42 6.41
C ILE A 129 -7.11 -1.81 5.39
N PHE A 130 -7.29 -2.99 4.80
CA PHE A 130 -6.39 -3.51 3.77
C PHE A 130 -7.17 -3.86 2.52
N LEU A 131 -6.67 -3.40 1.36
CA LEU A 131 -7.24 -3.67 0.05
C LEU A 131 -6.37 -4.70 -0.66
N VAL A 132 -6.97 -5.78 -1.14
CA VAL A 132 -6.27 -6.89 -1.78
C VAL A 132 -6.90 -7.27 -3.13
N LYS A 133 -6.12 -7.93 -4.01
CA LYS A 133 -6.57 -8.51 -5.27
C LYS A 133 -5.90 -9.88 -5.45
N TYR A 134 -6.66 -10.88 -5.88
CA TYR A 134 -6.19 -12.25 -6.07
C TYR A 134 -6.32 -12.73 -7.51
N ASP A 135 -7.30 -12.22 -8.27
CA ASP A 135 -7.56 -12.62 -9.65
C ASP A 135 -6.52 -12.01 -10.60
N GLU A 136 -5.54 -12.84 -10.99
CA GLU A 136 -4.44 -12.45 -11.87
C GLU A 136 -4.94 -12.03 -13.27
N GLN A 137 -5.94 -12.72 -13.81
CA GLN A 137 -6.47 -12.42 -15.15
C GLN A 137 -7.25 -11.11 -15.16
N LYS A 138 -8.12 -10.93 -14.17
CA LYS A 138 -8.85 -9.68 -14.02
C LYS A 138 -7.91 -8.50 -13.75
N PHE A 139 -6.87 -8.69 -12.93
CA PHE A 139 -5.86 -7.67 -12.68
C PHE A 139 -5.22 -7.18 -13.99
N ILE A 140 -4.83 -8.11 -14.90
CA ILE A 140 -4.23 -7.78 -16.19
C ILE A 140 -5.22 -6.99 -17.05
N GLN A 141 -6.50 -7.41 -17.10
CA GLN A 141 -7.55 -6.70 -17.84
C GLN A 141 -7.77 -5.28 -17.30
N ASP A 142 -7.81 -5.12 -15.97
CA ASP A 142 -8.01 -3.83 -15.31
C ASP A 142 -6.83 -2.87 -15.57
N ILE A 143 -5.58 -3.39 -15.57
CA ILE A 143 -4.39 -2.58 -15.88
C ILE A 143 -4.45 -2.04 -17.31
N HIS A 144 -4.85 -2.85 -18.29
CA HIS A 144 -4.98 -2.39 -19.68
C HIS A 144 -6.09 -1.36 -19.87
N LYS A 145 -7.09 -1.31 -19.00
CA LYS A 145 -8.16 -0.31 -18.99
C LYS A 145 -7.84 0.92 -18.11
N SER A 146 -6.69 0.90 -17.41
CA SER A 146 -6.33 1.94 -16.46
C SER A 146 -6.15 3.29 -17.15
N THR A 147 -6.83 4.31 -16.64
CA THR A 147 -6.67 5.72 -17.01
C THR A 147 -5.73 6.48 -16.07
N THR A 148 -5.04 5.76 -15.16
CA THR A 148 -4.11 6.37 -14.19
C THR A 148 -2.98 7.06 -14.95
N PRO A 149 -2.79 8.38 -14.80
CA PRO A 149 -1.67 9.07 -15.42
C PRO A 149 -0.33 8.46 -14.98
N ASN A 150 0.60 8.32 -15.93
CA ASN A 150 1.94 7.78 -15.65
C ASN A 150 1.97 6.40 -14.97
N ASP A 151 0.99 5.53 -15.31
CA ASP A 151 0.96 4.17 -14.77
C ASP A 151 2.29 3.45 -15.02
N TRP A 152 3.00 3.15 -13.93
CA TRP A 152 4.34 2.57 -14.00
C TRP A 152 4.33 1.15 -14.59
N ILE A 153 3.21 0.40 -14.49
CA ILE A 153 3.11 -0.93 -15.09
C ILE A 153 3.09 -0.76 -16.61
N ILE A 154 2.17 0.03 -17.14
CA ILE A 154 2.04 0.25 -18.59
C ILE A 154 3.31 0.89 -19.16
N ARG A 155 3.79 1.95 -18.53
CA ARG A 155 4.93 2.73 -19.04
C ARG A 155 6.25 1.96 -19.09
N LYS A 156 6.47 1.03 -18.14
CA LYS A 156 7.75 0.30 -17.99
C LYS A 156 7.68 -1.17 -18.40
N THR A 157 6.57 -1.63 -19.01
CA THR A 157 6.36 -3.02 -19.42
C THR A 157 6.09 -3.09 -20.92
N LYS A 158 6.93 -3.79 -21.64
CA LYS A 158 6.80 -4.05 -23.09
C LYS A 158 6.39 -5.51 -23.35
N ASN A 159 6.88 -6.44 -22.53
CA ASN A 159 6.64 -7.88 -22.70
C ASN A 159 5.32 -8.29 -22.03
N LYS A 160 4.43 -8.92 -22.81
CA LYS A 160 3.13 -9.42 -22.30
C LYS A 160 3.27 -10.40 -21.12
N ALA A 161 4.29 -11.26 -21.11
CA ALA A 161 4.52 -12.20 -20.02
C ALA A 161 4.84 -11.50 -18.68
N THR A 162 5.36 -10.27 -18.72
CA THR A 162 5.66 -9.50 -17.51
C THR A 162 4.40 -9.07 -16.76
N TYR A 163 3.30 -8.79 -17.47
CA TYR A 163 2.01 -8.49 -16.82
C TYR A 163 1.54 -9.67 -15.95
N GLY A 164 1.68 -10.91 -16.44
CA GLY A 164 1.38 -12.11 -15.63
C GLY A 164 2.26 -12.25 -14.39
N ARG A 165 3.56 -11.94 -14.51
CA ARG A 165 4.48 -11.96 -13.36
C ARG A 165 4.13 -10.88 -12.33
N ILE A 166 3.72 -9.69 -12.79
CA ILE A 166 3.25 -8.62 -11.91
C ILE A 166 1.96 -9.04 -11.21
N ALA A 167 0.97 -9.56 -11.96
CA ALA A 167 -0.29 -10.04 -11.40
C ALA A 167 -0.06 -11.11 -10.32
N LYS A 168 0.79 -12.10 -10.60
CA LYS A 168 1.19 -13.13 -9.64
C LYS A 168 1.85 -12.53 -8.38
N MET A 169 2.68 -11.49 -8.54
CA MET A 169 3.28 -10.81 -7.42
C MET A 169 2.21 -10.10 -6.57
N ILE A 170 1.25 -9.41 -7.19
CA ILE A 170 0.16 -8.74 -6.48
C ILE A 170 -0.68 -9.76 -5.70
N ALA A 171 -1.09 -10.87 -6.33
CA ALA A 171 -1.85 -11.93 -5.66
C ALA A 171 -1.08 -12.53 -4.47
N LYS A 172 0.22 -12.82 -4.64
CA LYS A 172 1.06 -13.33 -3.55
C LYS A 172 1.23 -12.32 -2.41
N TYR A 173 1.36 -11.04 -2.72
CA TYR A 173 1.46 -9.98 -1.71
C TYR A 173 0.11 -9.74 -1.01
N SER A 174 -1.01 -9.89 -1.73
CA SER A 174 -2.36 -9.90 -1.16
C SER A 174 -2.54 -11.01 -0.11
N ASN A 175 -2.09 -12.23 -0.42
CA ASN A 175 -2.09 -13.34 0.54
C ASN A 175 -1.26 -13.04 1.81
N TYR A 176 -0.13 -12.34 1.68
CA TYR A 176 0.64 -11.87 2.84
C TYR A 176 -0.19 -10.89 3.68
N PHE A 177 -0.78 -9.86 3.06
CA PHE A 177 -1.60 -8.88 3.78
C PHE A 177 -2.78 -9.53 4.49
N GLU A 178 -3.49 -10.43 3.84
CA GLU A 178 -4.63 -11.15 4.43
C GLU A 178 -4.19 -12.00 5.64
N LYS A 179 -3.10 -12.79 5.46
CA LYS A 179 -2.57 -13.62 6.53
C LYS A 179 -2.15 -12.81 7.74
N GLU A 180 -1.40 -11.72 7.53
CA GLU A 180 -0.93 -10.86 8.62
C GLU A 180 -2.09 -10.09 9.25
N ALA A 181 -3.03 -9.55 8.46
CA ALA A 181 -4.21 -8.86 8.99
C ALA A 181 -5.05 -9.75 9.91
N LYS A 182 -5.21 -11.05 9.58
CA LYS A 182 -5.91 -12.02 10.44
C LYS A 182 -5.27 -12.15 11.82
N LYS A 183 -3.94 -12.10 11.94
CA LYS A 183 -3.23 -12.17 13.24
C LYS A 183 -3.63 -11.02 14.17
N TYR A 184 -3.84 -9.84 13.59
CA TYR A 184 -4.16 -8.63 14.34
C TYR A 184 -5.66 -8.29 14.35
N ARG A 185 -6.51 -9.16 13.78
CA ARG A 185 -7.98 -8.98 13.66
C ARG A 185 -8.35 -7.70 12.90
N LEU A 186 -7.60 -7.41 11.83
CA LEU A 186 -7.80 -6.24 10.98
C LEU A 186 -8.63 -6.59 9.76
N LYS A 187 -9.40 -5.62 9.25
CA LYS A 187 -10.30 -5.80 8.11
C LYS A 187 -9.56 -5.83 6.79
N VAL A 188 -9.95 -6.78 5.92
CA VAL A 188 -9.42 -6.93 4.56
C VAL A 188 -10.60 -6.93 3.58
N PHE A 189 -10.46 -6.19 2.49
CA PHE A 189 -11.46 -6.09 1.43
C PHE A 189 -10.86 -6.58 0.11
N ASN A 190 -11.53 -7.56 -0.50
CA ASN A 190 -11.18 -8.04 -1.84
C ASN A 190 -11.72 -7.08 -2.90
N MET A 191 -10.83 -6.52 -3.70
CA MET A 191 -11.12 -5.50 -4.72
C MET A 191 -11.17 -6.09 -6.15
N ASP A 192 -11.27 -7.41 -6.31
CA ASP A 192 -11.32 -8.04 -7.63
C ASP A 192 -12.63 -7.71 -8.36
N ASN A 193 -13.74 -7.67 -7.66
CA ASN A 193 -15.06 -7.44 -8.23
C ASN A 193 -15.76 -6.25 -7.60
N GLU A 194 -16.72 -5.66 -8.34
CA GLU A 194 -17.58 -4.58 -7.85
C GLU A 194 -16.82 -3.42 -7.17
N PHE A 195 -15.72 -3.00 -7.79
CA PHE A 195 -14.76 -2.05 -7.22
C PHE A 195 -15.44 -0.83 -6.56
N GLU A 196 -16.38 -0.17 -7.26
CA GLU A 196 -17.09 1.00 -6.73
C GLU A 196 -18.00 0.64 -5.54
N ASN A 197 -18.68 -0.51 -5.60
CA ASN A 197 -19.54 -0.97 -4.50
C ASN A 197 -18.68 -1.28 -3.25
N GLN A 198 -17.50 -1.88 -3.43
CA GLN A 198 -16.55 -2.12 -2.34
C GLN A 198 -16.06 -0.79 -1.74
N LEU A 199 -15.71 0.21 -2.56
CA LEU A 199 -15.33 1.53 -2.05
C LEU A 199 -16.45 2.17 -1.21
N ASN A 200 -17.69 2.07 -1.64
CA ASN A 200 -18.86 2.60 -0.91
C ASN A 200 -19.09 1.83 0.41
N ALA A 201 -18.93 0.50 0.40
CA ALA A 201 -19.06 -0.32 1.60
C ALA A 201 -17.99 0.04 2.65
N ILE A 202 -16.74 0.22 2.20
CA ILE A 202 -15.62 0.62 3.04
C ILE A 202 -15.85 2.02 3.64
N GLU A 203 -16.32 2.97 2.85
CA GLU A 203 -16.63 4.32 3.34
C GLU A 203 -17.69 4.27 4.46
N LYS A 204 -18.76 3.49 4.28
CA LYS A 204 -19.79 3.29 5.31
C LYS A 204 -19.22 2.64 6.58
N ASP A 205 -18.37 1.62 6.42
CA ASP A 205 -17.72 0.93 7.54
C ASP A 205 -16.82 1.87 8.35
N LEU A 206 -16.08 2.73 7.69
CA LEU A 206 -15.21 3.70 8.36
C LEU A 206 -15.99 4.84 9.03
N LYS A 207 -17.22 5.16 8.58
CA LYS A 207 -18.12 6.13 9.22
C LYS A 207 -18.81 5.59 10.47
N SER A 208 -19.00 4.27 10.54
CA SER A 208 -19.62 3.66 11.74
C SER A 208 -18.70 3.87 12.95
N LYS A 209 -19.30 4.35 14.06
CA LYS A 209 -18.61 4.60 15.34
C LYS A 209 -18.12 3.33 16.00
#